data_3b8b13dde0602213c93c312e95f42a95
#
_entry.id   3b8b13dde0602213c93c312e95f42a95
#
_cell.length_a   1.000
_cell.length_b   1.000
_cell.length_c   1.000
_cell.angle_alpha   90.00
_cell.angle_beta   90.00
_cell.angle_gamma   90.00
#
_symmetry.space_group_name_H-M   'P 1'
#
loop_
_entity.id
_entity.type
_entity.pdbx_description
1 polymer ?
#
loop_
_entity_poly.entity_id
_entity_poly.type
_entity_poly.pdbx_seq_one_letter_code
_entity_poly.pdbx_strand_id
1 'polypeptide(L)'
;MTGIETARANDSYFANGGALVALDPRDGAVLAMASYPTYKPEVYVGRVDPKKIEPLVNDTAARKANYPGLNRVTQVEYPPGSTWKPVTALAAMQEHLLSPYQSIQCTPQAEYGLDKPGNTVQLGSGS
;
A
#
# COMPACT_ATOMS: atom_id res chain seq x y z
N MET A 1 -13.21 0.50 -7.72
CA MET A 1 -12.66 1.66 -8.48
C MET A 1 -13.27 2.97 -8.02
N THR A 2 -14.56 3.02 -7.75
CA THR A 2 -15.27 4.21 -7.25
C THR A 2 -14.64 4.87 -6.01
N GLY A 3 -14.04 4.11 -5.09
CA GLY A 3 -13.39 4.67 -3.89
C GLY A 3 -12.21 5.59 -4.17
N ILE A 4 -11.34 5.22 -5.11
CA ILE A 4 -10.18 6.06 -5.49
C ILE A 4 -10.64 7.31 -6.24
N GLU A 5 -11.61 7.16 -7.14
CA GLU A 5 -12.18 8.27 -7.89
C GLU A 5 -12.91 9.25 -6.96
N THR A 6 -13.65 8.75 -5.98
CA THR A 6 -14.31 9.56 -4.96
C THR A 6 -13.30 10.29 -4.06
N ALA A 7 -12.24 9.61 -3.62
CA ALA A 7 -11.18 10.22 -2.81
C ALA A 7 -10.47 11.36 -3.55
N ARG A 8 -10.24 11.20 -4.85
CA ARG A 8 -9.64 12.26 -5.71
C ARG A 8 -10.60 13.43 -5.93
N ALA A 9 -11.89 13.15 -6.18
CA ALA A 9 -12.91 14.18 -6.42
C ALA A 9 -13.15 15.08 -5.20
N ASN A 10 -12.94 14.55 -4.00
CA ASN A 10 -13.14 15.29 -2.76
C ASN A 10 -11.90 16.07 -2.28
N ASP A 11 -10.80 16.10 -3.06
CA ASP A 11 -9.51 16.72 -2.69
C ASP A 11 -8.96 16.30 -1.29
N SER A 12 -9.54 15.25 -0.71
CA SER A 12 -9.25 14.84 0.66
C SER A 12 -7.98 13.99 0.76
N TYR A 13 -7.60 13.30 -0.33
CA TYR A 13 -6.44 12.40 -0.35
C TYR A 13 -5.78 12.34 -1.72
N PHE A 14 -4.46 12.28 -1.76
CA PHE A 14 -3.69 11.98 -2.97
C PHE A 14 -3.77 10.50 -3.33
N ALA A 15 -4.93 10.06 -3.83
CA ALA A 15 -5.15 8.69 -4.27
C ALA A 15 -4.82 8.54 -5.77
N ASN A 16 -3.53 8.41 -6.10
CA ASN A 16 -3.08 8.31 -7.50
C ASN A 16 -3.23 6.90 -8.08
N GLY A 17 -3.26 5.89 -7.24
CA GLY A 17 -3.38 4.50 -7.64
C GLY A 17 -3.74 3.61 -6.47
N GLY A 18 -4.00 2.35 -6.77
CA GLY A 18 -4.30 1.36 -5.75
C GLY A 18 -4.22 -0.06 -6.28
N ALA A 19 -4.11 -0.99 -5.36
CA ALA A 19 -4.11 -2.42 -5.61
C ALA A 19 -5.01 -3.12 -4.60
N LEU A 20 -5.64 -4.20 -5.03
CA LEU A 20 -6.42 -5.08 -4.18
C LEU A 20 -6.12 -6.51 -4.56
N VAL A 21 -5.92 -7.35 -3.57
CA VAL A 21 -5.90 -8.80 -3.73
C VAL A 21 -6.76 -9.42 -2.63
N ALA A 22 -7.59 -10.39 -3.01
CA ALA A 22 -8.34 -11.21 -2.07
C ALA A 22 -7.91 -12.67 -2.24
N LEU A 23 -7.55 -13.30 -1.14
CA LEU A 23 -7.09 -14.67 -1.09
C LEU A 23 -8.05 -15.51 -0.27
N ASP A 24 -8.21 -16.78 -0.63
CA ASP A 24 -8.84 -17.77 0.23
C ASP A 24 -7.82 -18.17 1.30
N PRO A 25 -8.10 -17.98 2.61
CA PRO A 25 -7.14 -18.32 3.66
C PRO A 25 -6.94 -19.82 3.85
N ARG A 26 -7.77 -20.66 3.24
CA ARG A 26 -7.70 -22.14 3.39
C ARG A 26 -6.63 -22.76 2.51
N ASP A 27 -6.41 -22.22 1.32
CA ASP A 27 -5.51 -22.78 0.31
C ASP A 27 -4.64 -21.73 -0.41
N GLY A 28 -4.87 -20.44 -0.13
CA GLY A 28 -4.15 -19.33 -0.77
C GLY A 28 -4.64 -19.01 -2.17
N ALA A 29 -5.76 -19.56 -2.63
CA ALA A 29 -6.30 -19.27 -3.95
C ALA A 29 -6.62 -17.78 -4.10
N VAL A 30 -6.25 -17.20 -5.24
CA VAL A 30 -6.55 -15.81 -5.56
C VAL A 30 -8.01 -15.69 -6.00
N LEU A 31 -8.85 -15.12 -5.16
CA LEU A 31 -10.28 -14.91 -5.45
C LEU A 31 -10.52 -13.64 -6.26
N ALA A 32 -9.72 -12.60 -6.03
CA ALA A 32 -9.79 -11.35 -6.79
C ALA A 32 -8.45 -10.64 -6.81
N MET A 33 -8.16 -9.96 -7.90
CA MET A 33 -6.99 -9.10 -8.07
C MET A 33 -7.38 -7.88 -8.89
N ALA A 34 -7.05 -6.69 -8.39
CA ALA A 34 -7.33 -5.44 -9.09
C ALA A 34 -6.18 -4.45 -8.93
N SER A 35 -5.86 -3.74 -10.00
CA SER A 35 -4.89 -2.65 -10.05
C SER A 35 -5.54 -1.42 -10.66
N TYR A 36 -5.24 -0.23 -10.12
CA TYR A 36 -5.73 1.05 -10.65
C TYR A 36 -4.58 2.07 -10.70
N PRO A 37 -4.47 2.91 -11.74
CA PRO A 37 -5.25 2.85 -12.98
C PRO A 37 -4.96 1.59 -13.78
N THR A 38 -5.82 1.29 -14.74
CA THR A 38 -5.70 0.14 -15.63
C THR A 38 -6.02 0.54 -17.07
N TYR A 39 -5.82 -0.36 -17.99
CA TYR A 39 -6.16 -0.19 -19.40
C TYR A 39 -7.10 -1.31 -19.86
N LYS A 40 -7.74 -1.09 -21.00
CA LYS A 40 -8.56 -2.12 -21.65
C LYS A 40 -7.67 -2.94 -22.57
N PRO A 41 -7.60 -4.29 -22.44
CA PRO A 41 -6.76 -5.15 -23.28
C PRO A 41 -7.04 -5.01 -24.77
N GLU A 42 -8.25 -4.58 -25.13
CA GLU A 42 -8.65 -4.38 -26.54
C GLU A 42 -7.80 -3.33 -27.27
N VAL A 43 -7.03 -2.51 -26.57
CA VAL A 43 -6.09 -1.55 -27.20
C VAL A 43 -5.01 -2.23 -28.03
N TYR A 44 -4.75 -3.52 -27.78
CA TYR A 44 -3.77 -4.32 -28.54
C TYR A 44 -4.40 -5.13 -29.67
N VAL A 45 -5.72 -5.09 -29.83
CA VAL A 45 -6.45 -5.94 -30.80
C VAL A 45 -6.95 -5.10 -31.96
N GLY A 46 -6.73 -5.61 -33.19
CA GLY A 46 -7.19 -4.96 -34.42
C GLY A 46 -6.35 -3.73 -34.80
N ARG A 47 -7.04 -2.68 -35.29
CA ARG A 47 -6.36 -1.42 -35.65
C ARG A 47 -6.03 -0.63 -34.38
N VAL A 48 -4.75 -0.58 -34.04
CA VAL A 48 -4.24 0.13 -32.85
C VAL A 48 -4.48 1.63 -32.98
N ASP A 49 -5.14 2.22 -31.98
CA ASP A 49 -5.29 3.67 -31.84
C ASP A 49 -4.05 4.23 -31.11
N PRO A 50 -3.23 5.07 -31.79
CA PRO A 50 -2.00 5.60 -31.19
C PRO A 50 -2.24 6.33 -29.87
N LYS A 51 -3.34 7.07 -29.72
CA LYS A 51 -3.65 7.82 -28.49
C LYS A 51 -3.97 6.92 -27.30
N LYS A 52 -4.53 5.74 -27.55
CA LYS A 52 -4.90 4.78 -26.49
C LYS A 52 -3.72 3.92 -26.06
N ILE A 53 -2.80 3.62 -26.99
CA ILE A 53 -1.63 2.79 -26.70
C ILE A 53 -0.46 3.60 -26.16
N GLU A 54 -0.37 4.89 -26.46
CA GLU A 54 0.73 5.75 -26.07
C GLU A 54 1.05 5.69 -24.55
N PRO A 55 0.07 5.72 -23.63
CA PRO A 55 0.34 5.59 -22.19
C PRO A 55 0.86 4.22 -21.75
N LEU A 56 0.88 3.23 -22.64
CA LEU A 56 1.37 1.88 -22.36
C LEU A 56 2.78 1.63 -22.91
N VAL A 57 3.23 2.43 -23.89
CA VAL A 57 4.51 2.22 -24.60
C VAL A 57 5.47 3.40 -24.49
N ASN A 58 5.01 4.59 -24.15
CA ASN A 58 5.82 5.80 -24.00
C ASN A 58 5.90 6.19 -22.51
N ASP A 59 7.12 6.31 -21.97
CA ASP A 59 7.34 6.58 -20.53
C ASP A 59 6.74 7.93 -20.10
N THR A 60 6.88 8.98 -20.90
CA THR A 60 6.34 10.31 -20.56
C THR A 60 4.81 10.30 -20.50
N ALA A 61 4.16 9.65 -21.46
CA ALA A 61 2.71 9.48 -21.47
C ALA A 61 2.22 8.57 -20.35
N ALA A 62 2.95 7.46 -20.10
CA ALA A 62 2.69 6.53 -19.00
C ALA A 62 2.74 7.25 -17.64
N ARG A 63 3.75 8.07 -17.42
CA ARG A 63 3.90 8.88 -16.19
C ARG A 63 2.72 9.83 -15.99
N LYS A 64 2.32 10.56 -17.03
CA LYS A 64 1.16 11.48 -16.98
C LYS A 64 -0.14 10.73 -16.68
N ALA A 65 -0.29 9.52 -17.21
CA ALA A 65 -1.44 8.64 -16.99
C ALA A 65 -1.32 7.79 -15.70
N ASN A 66 -0.25 7.99 -14.91
CA ASN A 66 0.09 7.23 -13.72
C ASN A 66 0.24 5.72 -13.99
N TYR A 67 0.98 5.38 -15.06
CA TYR A 67 1.38 4.01 -15.42
C TYR A 67 0.22 3.00 -15.45
N PRO A 68 -0.76 3.15 -16.36
CA PRO A 68 -1.92 2.25 -16.41
C PRO A 68 -1.55 0.81 -16.78
N GLY A 69 -0.39 0.58 -17.42
CA GLY A 69 0.14 -0.75 -17.72
C GLY A 69 0.81 -1.46 -16.54
N LEU A 70 1.05 -0.76 -15.43
CA LEU A 70 1.71 -1.32 -14.26
C LEU A 70 0.71 -2.10 -13.40
N ASN A 71 0.94 -3.39 -13.21
CA ASN A 71 0.19 -4.18 -12.25
C ASN A 71 0.72 -3.94 -10.83
N ARG A 72 0.03 -3.10 -10.08
CA ARG A 72 0.44 -2.70 -8.73
C ARG A 72 0.33 -3.81 -7.69
N VAL A 73 -0.38 -4.88 -7.99
CA VAL A 73 -0.47 -6.04 -7.07
C VAL A 73 0.83 -6.85 -7.09
N THR A 74 1.44 -6.99 -8.27
CA THR A 74 2.58 -7.90 -8.47
C THR A 74 3.90 -7.21 -8.73
N GLN A 75 3.91 -5.92 -9.08
CA GLN A 75 5.08 -5.20 -9.56
C GLN A 75 5.48 -4.00 -8.69
N VAL A 76 4.72 -3.70 -7.63
CA VAL A 76 4.99 -2.55 -6.76
C VAL A 76 5.08 -3.01 -5.31
N GLU A 77 6.11 -2.54 -4.63
CA GLU A 77 6.31 -2.72 -3.20
C GLU A 77 5.86 -1.45 -2.48
N TYR A 78 5.00 -1.62 -1.49
CA TYR A 78 4.53 -0.54 -0.62
C TYR A 78 5.03 -0.75 0.81
N PRO A 79 5.40 0.31 1.53
CA PRO A 79 5.67 0.22 2.95
C PRO A 79 4.45 -0.34 3.67
N PRO A 80 4.61 -1.40 4.48
CA PRO A 80 3.47 -2.06 5.13
C PRO A 80 2.75 -1.19 6.16
N GLY A 81 3.45 -0.21 6.74
CA GLY A 81 2.88 0.65 7.77
C GLY A 81 2.29 -0.14 8.93
N SER A 82 1.11 0.32 9.47
CA SER A 82 0.44 -0.34 10.61
C SER A 82 0.04 -1.78 10.37
N THR A 83 0.02 -2.26 9.12
CA THR A 83 -0.27 -3.68 8.83
C THR A 83 0.84 -4.61 9.31
N TRP A 84 2.04 -4.06 9.60
CA TRP A 84 3.17 -4.80 10.16
C TRP A 84 3.09 -4.99 11.68
N LYS A 85 2.22 -4.25 12.39
CA LYS A 85 2.11 -4.33 13.86
C LYS A 85 1.84 -5.74 14.40
N PRO A 86 0.95 -6.56 13.80
CA PRO A 86 0.75 -7.94 14.27
C PRO A 86 2.02 -8.79 14.18
N VAL A 87 2.81 -8.62 13.12
CA VAL A 87 4.08 -9.35 12.94
C VAL A 87 5.06 -8.98 14.05
N THR A 88 5.21 -7.68 14.33
CA THR A 88 6.09 -7.19 15.41
C THR A 88 5.62 -7.68 16.78
N ALA A 89 4.32 -7.66 17.03
CA ALA A 89 3.76 -8.14 18.30
C ALA A 89 3.97 -9.65 18.49
N LEU A 90 3.76 -10.45 17.45
CA LEU A 90 4.00 -11.88 17.49
C LEU A 90 5.48 -12.21 17.74
N ALA A 91 6.39 -11.50 17.05
CA ALA A 91 7.82 -11.66 17.27
C ALA A 91 8.21 -11.33 18.73
N ALA A 92 7.72 -10.22 19.27
CA ALA A 92 7.98 -9.84 20.65
C ALA A 92 7.40 -10.85 21.67
N MET A 93 6.25 -11.44 21.39
CA MET A 93 5.68 -12.50 22.23
C MET A 93 6.50 -13.79 22.14
N GLN A 94 7.00 -14.15 20.97
CA GLN A 94 7.85 -15.32 20.77
C GLN A 94 9.17 -15.19 21.52
N GLU A 95 9.75 -13.99 21.55
CA GLU A 95 10.98 -13.69 22.31
C GLU A 95 10.71 -13.42 23.80
N HIS A 96 9.49 -13.64 24.29
CA HIS A 96 9.07 -13.39 25.68
C HIS A 96 9.25 -11.94 26.16
N LEU A 97 9.34 -10.98 25.24
CA LEU A 97 9.43 -9.55 25.53
C LEU A 97 8.07 -8.89 25.75
N LEU A 98 7.00 -9.53 25.29
CA LEU A 98 5.63 -9.03 25.39
C LEU A 98 4.69 -10.17 25.81
N SER A 99 3.80 -9.88 26.76
CA SER A 99 2.68 -10.76 27.12
C SER A 99 1.38 -10.29 26.46
N PRO A 100 0.50 -11.19 25.99
CA PRO A 100 -0.82 -10.81 25.44
C PRO A 100 -1.69 -10.02 26.43
N TYR A 101 -1.43 -10.17 27.71
CA TYR A 101 -2.20 -9.53 28.80
C TYR A 101 -1.49 -8.30 29.40
N GLN A 102 -0.33 -7.94 28.85
CA GLN A 102 0.44 -6.78 29.32
C GLN A 102 -0.20 -5.49 28.83
N SER A 103 -0.46 -4.58 29.75
CA SER A 103 -0.84 -3.22 29.41
C SER A 103 0.39 -2.41 29.01
N ILE A 104 0.35 -1.79 27.85
CA ILE A 104 1.40 -0.90 27.35
C ILE A 104 0.86 0.53 27.43
N GLN A 105 1.53 1.38 28.18
CA GLN A 105 1.20 2.79 28.22
C GLN A 105 1.69 3.47 26.93
N CYS A 106 0.75 3.97 26.13
CA CYS A 106 1.07 4.76 24.95
C CYS A 106 1.34 6.21 25.39
N THR A 107 2.60 6.62 25.33
CA THR A 107 3.00 8.00 25.63
C THR A 107 3.30 8.72 24.32
N PRO A 108 3.14 10.06 24.24
CA PRO A 108 3.46 10.83 23.04
C PRO A 108 4.97 10.89 22.74
N GLN A 109 5.79 10.38 23.64
CA GLN A 109 7.24 10.31 23.50
C GLN A 109 7.70 8.87 23.72
N ALA A 110 8.56 8.36 22.83
CA ALA A 110 9.26 7.10 23.00
C ALA A 110 10.76 7.34 23.04
N GLU A 111 11.44 6.72 23.99
CA GLU A 111 12.90 6.71 24.03
C GLU A 111 13.39 5.58 23.13
N TYR A 112 14.26 5.93 22.19
CA TYR A 112 14.97 4.98 21.35
C TYR A 112 16.46 5.03 21.66
N GLY A 113 17.07 3.88 21.57
CA GLY A 113 18.52 3.76 21.61
C GLY A 113 19.01 3.12 22.87
N LEU A 114 19.67 2.01 22.67
CA LEU A 114 20.36 1.27 23.69
C LEU A 114 21.66 1.97 24.12
N ASP A 115 22.17 2.89 23.30
CA ASP A 115 23.53 3.42 23.42
C ASP A 115 23.61 4.89 23.88
N LYS A 116 22.48 5.62 23.89
CA LYS A 116 22.45 7.03 24.33
C LYS A 116 21.15 7.34 25.06
N PRO A 117 21.18 7.48 26.39
CA PRO A 117 20.05 8.03 27.13
C PRO A 117 19.69 9.43 26.60
N GLY A 118 18.45 9.64 26.22
CA GLY A 118 17.95 10.95 25.80
C GLY A 118 17.56 11.10 24.32
N ASN A 119 17.65 10.06 23.49
CA ASN A 119 17.03 10.08 22.17
C ASN A 119 15.53 9.86 22.28
N THR A 120 14.79 10.94 22.40
CA THR A 120 13.32 10.94 22.37
C THR A 120 12.84 11.29 20.98
N VAL A 121 11.96 10.46 20.42
CA VAL A 121 11.18 10.80 19.22
C VAL A 121 9.76 11.12 19.65
N GLN A 122 9.26 12.28 19.25
CA GLN A 122 7.85 12.59 19.43
C GLN A 122 7.03 11.71 18.48
N LEU A 123 6.24 10.83 19.05
CA LEU A 123 5.20 10.13 18.30
C LEU A 123 4.07 11.13 18.10
N GLY A 124 3.77 11.44 16.84
CA GLY A 124 2.65 12.32 16.52
C GLY A 124 1.39 11.84 17.26
N SER A 125 0.63 12.78 17.80
CA SER A 125 -0.66 12.52 18.41
C SER A 125 -1.55 11.80 17.40
N GLY A 126 -1.69 10.47 17.55
CA GLY A 126 -2.70 9.73 16.82
C GLY A 126 -4.08 10.19 17.28
N SER A 127 -4.78 10.89 16.40
CA SER A 127 -6.22 11.13 16.51
C SER A 127 -6.97 9.94 16.00
#